data_bf441be347950bfd5bab6672c0f7e8ac
#
_entry.id   bf441be347950bfd5bab6672c0f7e8ac
#
_cell.length_a   1.000
_cell.length_b   1.000
_cell.length_c   1.000
_cell.angle_alpha   90.00
_cell.angle_beta   90.00
_cell.angle_gamma   90.00
#
_symmetry.space_group_name_H-M   'P 1'
#
loop_
_entity.id
_entity.type
_entity.pdbx_description
1 polymer ?
#
loop_
_entity_poly.entity_id
_entity_poly.type
_entity_poly.pdbx_seq_one_letter_code
_entity_poly.pdbx_strand_id
1 'polypeptide(L)'
;MIEFNSPLYSEFTGELEGLVRYFDYGNEKLIRRERELTLQHFHKMHPCCPLEVLREGLNFVTERSRSGRVVYPLYELSECRDEERKKDVRLFAFASDKGQNKPAVIVCAGGGYGYVCNLVEGFPVAMRFARLGYPVFVLNYRVGRPPVLPSAMEDLSRAVKFVTERGDAFGGNGEYVLCGFSAGGNLITQWGTDNLGYSAHRLQPP
;
A
#
# COMPACT_ATOMS: atom_id res chain seq x y z
N MET A 1 -1.28 -16.44 15.00
CA MET A 1 -2.52 -15.92 14.33
C MET A 1 -2.94 -14.67 15.10
N ILE A 2 -3.23 -13.59 14.38
CA ILE A 2 -3.59 -12.31 15.02
C ILE A 2 -4.94 -12.43 15.72
N GLU A 3 -4.99 -12.07 17.01
CA GLU A 3 -6.20 -12.10 17.81
C GLU A 3 -7.00 -10.79 17.66
N PHE A 4 -8.35 -10.87 17.76
CA PHE A 4 -9.20 -9.71 17.48
C PHE A 4 -9.08 -8.58 18.51
N ASN A 5 -8.85 -8.94 19.77
CA ASN A 5 -8.83 -7.99 20.90
C ASN A 5 -7.43 -7.73 21.46
N SER A 6 -6.40 -8.36 20.90
CA SER A 6 -5.01 -8.08 21.29
C SER A 6 -4.47 -6.83 20.62
N PRO A 7 -3.64 -6.04 21.31
CA PRO A 7 -2.98 -4.89 20.70
C PRO A 7 -2.14 -5.31 19.50
N LEU A 8 -2.41 -4.72 18.34
CA LEU A 8 -1.73 -5.07 17.09
C LEU A 8 -0.27 -4.61 17.04
N TYR A 9 0.07 -3.60 17.82
CA TYR A 9 1.42 -3.05 17.82
C TYR A 9 2.51 -4.08 18.15
N SER A 10 2.22 -4.99 19.08
CA SER A 10 3.15 -6.05 19.49
C SER A 10 3.20 -7.26 18.54
N GLU A 11 2.25 -7.36 17.63
CA GLU A 11 2.19 -8.46 16.65
C GLU A 11 3.18 -8.29 15.49
N PHE A 12 3.69 -7.06 15.29
CA PHE A 12 4.56 -6.73 14.17
C PHE A 12 5.97 -6.38 14.65
N THR A 13 6.94 -7.12 14.18
CA THR A 13 8.36 -6.98 14.53
C THR A 13 9.25 -6.93 13.28
N GLY A 14 10.51 -6.54 13.43
CA GLY A 14 11.45 -6.46 12.33
C GLY A 14 11.03 -5.40 11.30
N GLU A 15 10.98 -5.76 10.02
CA GLU A 15 10.58 -4.82 8.96
C GLU A 15 9.11 -4.39 9.04
N LEU A 16 8.27 -5.11 9.78
CA LEU A 16 6.87 -4.78 10.03
C LEU A 16 6.68 -3.95 11.32
N GLU A 17 7.74 -3.64 12.05
CA GLU A 17 7.63 -2.79 13.23
C GLU A 17 6.96 -1.46 12.86
N GLY A 18 5.93 -1.07 13.64
CA GLY A 18 5.13 0.12 13.36
C GLY A 18 4.18 -0.02 12.16
N LEU A 19 3.94 -1.22 11.62
CA LEU A 19 3.00 -1.44 10.50
C LEU A 19 1.61 -0.87 10.80
N VAL A 20 1.18 -0.85 12.05
CA VAL A 20 -0.15 -0.35 12.48
C VAL A 20 -0.40 1.09 12.00
N ARG A 21 0.63 1.94 11.96
CA ARG A 21 0.52 3.32 11.46
C ARG A 21 0.10 3.42 9.98
N TYR A 22 0.30 2.35 9.20
CA TYR A 22 -0.04 2.30 7.77
C TYR A 22 -1.42 1.69 7.51
N PHE A 23 -2.15 1.24 8.53
CA PHE A 23 -3.49 0.67 8.37
C PHE A 23 -4.48 1.72 7.87
N ASP A 24 -4.46 2.88 8.52
CA ASP A 24 -5.17 4.11 8.12
C ASP A 24 -4.15 5.28 8.14
N TYR A 25 -3.11 5.18 7.30
CA TYR A 25 -2.02 6.14 7.27
C TYR A 25 -2.52 7.58 7.05
N GLY A 26 -2.06 8.51 7.88
CA GLY A 26 -2.51 9.90 7.89
C GLY A 26 -3.62 10.20 8.91
N ASN A 27 -4.25 9.18 9.49
CA ASN A 27 -5.23 9.36 10.57
C ASN A 27 -4.50 9.59 11.91
N GLU A 28 -4.19 10.86 12.21
CA GLU A 28 -3.43 11.23 13.42
C GLU A 28 -4.07 10.75 14.73
N LYS A 29 -5.40 10.64 14.79
CA LYS A 29 -6.08 10.14 16.00
C LYS A 29 -5.77 8.69 16.28
N LEU A 30 -5.60 7.88 15.23
CA LEU A 30 -5.22 6.48 15.35
C LEU A 30 -3.74 6.35 15.65
N ILE A 31 -2.88 7.09 14.95
CA ILE A 31 -1.43 7.05 15.15
C ILE A 31 -1.06 7.36 16.60
N ARG A 32 -1.72 8.33 17.26
CA ARG A 32 -1.50 8.64 18.68
C ARG A 32 -1.83 7.50 19.63
N ARG A 33 -2.67 6.56 19.21
CA ARG A 33 -3.14 5.41 20.01
C ARG A 33 -2.67 4.07 19.44
N GLU A 34 -1.71 4.05 18.53
CA GLU A 34 -1.31 2.86 17.78
C GLU A 34 -1.01 1.64 18.66
N ARG A 35 -0.46 1.88 19.90
CA ARG A 35 -0.13 0.81 20.86
C ARG A 35 -1.33 0.09 21.45
N GLU A 36 -2.50 0.73 21.44
CA GLU A 36 -3.74 0.20 22.04
C GLU A 36 -4.70 -0.36 20.99
N LEU A 37 -4.43 -0.13 19.70
CA LEU A 37 -5.35 -0.50 18.65
C LEU A 37 -5.41 -2.01 18.46
N THR A 38 -6.64 -2.52 18.31
CA THR A 38 -6.95 -3.92 18.03
C THR A 38 -7.69 -4.02 16.70
N LEU A 39 -7.78 -5.22 16.12
CA LEU A 39 -8.62 -5.44 14.94
C LEU A 39 -10.08 -5.03 15.17
N GLN A 40 -10.58 -5.25 16.37
CA GLN A 40 -11.95 -4.85 16.75
C GLN A 40 -12.15 -3.33 16.71
N HIS A 41 -11.13 -2.52 17.05
CA HIS A 41 -11.20 -1.07 16.90
C HIS A 41 -11.32 -0.67 15.44
N PHE A 42 -10.49 -1.24 14.57
CA PHE A 42 -10.56 -0.95 13.13
C PHE A 42 -11.87 -1.41 12.50
N HIS A 43 -12.38 -2.58 12.88
CA HIS A 43 -13.67 -3.06 12.38
C HIS A 43 -14.83 -2.14 12.77
N LYS A 44 -14.81 -1.56 13.98
CA LYS A 44 -15.83 -0.55 14.37
C LYS A 44 -15.80 0.71 13.52
N MET A 45 -14.62 1.09 13.02
CA MET A 45 -14.48 2.24 12.11
C MET A 45 -14.84 1.89 10.66
N HIS A 46 -14.62 0.65 10.26
CA HIS A 46 -14.85 0.14 8.92
C HIS A 46 -15.78 -1.09 8.94
N PRO A 47 -17.05 -0.95 9.39
CA PRO A 47 -17.96 -2.08 9.58
C PRO A 47 -18.38 -2.79 8.29
N CYS A 48 -18.14 -2.15 7.15
CA CYS A 48 -18.36 -2.74 5.82
C CYS A 48 -17.37 -3.88 5.47
N CYS A 49 -16.23 -3.95 6.16
CA CYS A 49 -15.25 -5.01 5.95
C CYS A 49 -15.37 -6.06 7.07
N PRO A 50 -15.65 -7.34 6.76
CA PRO A 50 -15.72 -8.39 7.77
C PRO A 50 -14.41 -8.52 8.56
N LEU A 51 -14.53 -8.69 9.88
CA LEU A 51 -13.39 -8.78 10.80
C LEU A 51 -12.39 -9.88 10.40
N GLU A 52 -12.90 -11.02 9.93
CA GLU A 52 -12.08 -12.13 9.43
C GLU A 52 -11.25 -11.74 8.21
N VAL A 53 -11.79 -10.93 7.30
CA VAL A 53 -11.08 -10.47 6.10
C VAL A 53 -9.92 -9.55 6.49
N LEU A 54 -10.10 -8.68 7.48
CA LEU A 54 -9.04 -7.86 8.05
C LEU A 54 -7.92 -8.73 8.63
N ARG A 55 -8.30 -9.74 9.44
CA ARG A 55 -7.37 -10.68 10.04
C ARG A 55 -6.59 -11.49 9.01
N GLU A 56 -7.28 -12.03 7.99
CA GLU A 56 -6.64 -12.78 6.91
C GLU A 56 -5.62 -11.91 6.15
N GLY A 57 -5.98 -10.66 5.83
CA GLY A 57 -5.07 -9.71 5.18
C GLY A 57 -3.81 -9.45 5.99
N LEU A 58 -3.92 -9.27 7.31
CA LEU A 58 -2.75 -9.06 8.17
C LEU A 58 -1.91 -10.33 8.37
N ASN A 59 -2.55 -11.49 8.53
CA ASN A 59 -1.83 -12.76 8.59
C ASN A 59 -1.03 -13.00 7.30
N PHE A 60 -1.62 -12.69 6.13
CA PHE A 60 -0.93 -12.76 4.85
C PHE A 60 0.33 -11.88 4.84
N VAL A 61 0.24 -10.61 5.25
CA VAL A 61 1.41 -9.71 5.34
C VAL A 61 2.49 -10.29 6.24
N THR A 62 2.09 -10.81 7.42
CA THR A 62 3.02 -11.39 8.39
C THR A 62 3.70 -12.65 7.87
N GLU A 63 2.98 -13.52 7.18
CA GLU A 63 3.55 -14.72 6.55
C GLU A 63 4.57 -14.35 5.47
N ARG A 64 4.25 -13.37 4.64
CA ARG A 64 5.15 -12.91 3.58
C ARG A 64 6.44 -12.30 4.12
N SER A 65 6.36 -11.53 5.19
CA SER A 65 7.56 -10.93 5.81
C SER A 65 8.52 -11.97 6.39
N ARG A 66 8.02 -13.13 6.81
CA ARG A 66 8.86 -14.26 7.25
C ARG A 66 9.61 -14.95 6.11
N SER A 67 9.08 -14.85 4.89
CA SER A 67 9.65 -15.48 3.70
C SER A 67 10.60 -14.57 2.92
N GLY A 68 10.61 -13.27 3.22
CA GLY A 68 11.45 -12.29 2.56
C GLY A 68 11.02 -10.85 2.81
N ARG A 69 11.75 -9.92 2.23
CA ARG A 69 11.45 -8.50 2.36
C ARG A 69 10.13 -8.15 1.70
N VAL A 70 9.24 -7.45 2.42
CA VAL A 70 7.94 -6.98 1.91
C VAL A 70 7.81 -5.46 1.92
N VAL A 71 8.66 -4.71 2.62
CA VAL A 71 8.56 -3.25 2.75
C VAL A 71 9.68 -2.56 1.96
N TYR A 72 9.31 -1.74 0.97
CA TYR A 72 10.24 -1.03 0.09
C TYR A 72 9.98 0.48 0.15
N PRO A 73 10.88 1.30 0.73
CA PRO A 73 10.78 2.75 0.65
C PRO A 73 10.95 3.21 -0.80
N LEU A 74 10.21 4.23 -1.20
CA LEU A 74 10.27 4.79 -2.56
C LEU A 74 11.13 6.05 -2.67
N TYR A 75 11.60 6.57 -1.54
CA TYR A 75 12.50 7.72 -1.49
C TYR A 75 13.73 7.40 -0.66
N GLU A 76 14.87 7.89 -1.09
CA GLU A 76 16.09 7.88 -0.29
C GLU A 76 16.01 8.91 0.84
N LEU A 77 16.71 8.69 1.95
CA LEU A 77 16.68 9.61 3.10
C LEU A 77 17.11 11.03 2.73
N SER A 78 18.01 11.19 1.77
CA SER A 78 18.44 12.47 1.24
C SER A 78 17.33 13.27 0.56
N GLU A 79 16.38 12.58 -0.09
CA GLU A 79 15.23 13.17 -0.78
C GLU A 79 14.09 13.57 0.20
N CYS A 80 14.19 13.11 1.45
CA CYS A 80 13.18 13.39 2.48
C CYS A 80 13.46 14.66 3.28
N ARG A 81 14.57 15.36 3.01
CA ARG A 81 14.99 16.56 3.78
C ARG A 81 14.01 17.70 3.70
N ASP A 82 13.46 17.94 2.48
CA ASP A 82 12.54 19.04 2.22
C ASP A 82 11.07 18.67 2.50
N GLU A 83 10.77 17.38 2.56
CA GLU A 83 9.42 16.88 2.84
C GLU A 83 9.46 15.56 3.62
N GLU A 84 9.30 15.66 4.94
CA GLU A 84 9.43 14.52 5.85
C GLU A 84 8.44 13.39 5.56
N ARG A 85 7.24 13.70 5.04
CA ARG A 85 6.22 12.70 4.68
C ARG A 85 6.70 11.71 3.62
N LYS A 86 7.72 12.04 2.83
CA LYS A 86 8.37 11.11 1.88
C LYS A 86 8.94 9.87 2.56
N LYS A 87 9.34 9.97 3.85
CA LYS A 87 9.84 8.84 4.63
C LYS A 87 8.83 7.71 4.80
N ASP A 88 7.54 8.04 4.73
CA ASP A 88 6.45 7.09 4.90
C ASP A 88 5.91 6.54 3.58
N VAL A 89 6.38 7.06 2.44
CA VAL A 89 5.99 6.55 1.12
C VAL A 89 6.72 5.24 0.84
N ARG A 90 5.96 4.16 0.68
CA ARG A 90 6.50 2.82 0.47
C ARG A 90 5.57 1.91 -0.30
N LEU A 91 6.15 0.87 -0.87
CA LEU A 91 5.42 -0.26 -1.38
C LEU A 91 5.48 -1.41 -0.39
N PHE A 92 4.33 -2.04 -0.16
CA PHE A 92 4.25 -3.39 0.40
C PHE A 92 4.16 -4.35 -0.78
N ALA A 93 5.24 -5.09 -1.03
CA ALA A 93 5.41 -5.91 -2.22
C ALA A 93 5.26 -7.41 -1.90
N PHE A 94 4.42 -8.09 -2.66
CA PHE A 94 4.10 -9.49 -2.47
C PHE A 94 4.28 -10.24 -3.79
N ALA A 95 5.20 -11.20 -3.78
CA ALA A 95 5.39 -12.09 -4.92
C ALA A 95 4.14 -12.96 -5.16
N SER A 96 3.97 -13.39 -6.39
CA SER A 96 2.92 -14.32 -6.79
C SER A 96 3.04 -15.67 -6.05
N ASP A 97 1.92 -16.23 -5.59
CA ASP A 97 1.87 -17.57 -4.97
C ASP A 97 2.13 -18.71 -5.97
N LYS A 98 1.92 -18.45 -7.25
CA LYS A 98 1.95 -19.48 -8.29
C LYS A 98 3.09 -19.33 -9.28
N GLY A 99 4.00 -18.37 -9.08
CA GLY A 99 5.12 -18.12 -9.98
C GLY A 99 4.70 -17.90 -11.45
N GLN A 100 3.48 -17.39 -11.68
CA GLN A 100 2.93 -17.21 -13.02
C GLN A 100 3.36 -15.87 -13.59
N ASN A 101 3.78 -15.88 -14.84
CA ASN A 101 4.16 -14.70 -15.63
C ASN A 101 2.91 -13.82 -15.95
N LYS A 102 2.44 -13.06 -14.96
CA LYS A 102 1.27 -12.17 -15.02
C LYS A 102 1.66 -10.71 -14.82
N PRO A 103 0.81 -9.76 -15.27
CA PRO A 103 1.02 -8.35 -14.95
C PRO A 103 1.09 -8.12 -13.44
N ALA A 104 1.92 -7.18 -13.02
CA ALA A 104 1.95 -6.72 -11.65
C ALA A 104 0.71 -5.88 -11.32
N VAL A 105 0.15 -6.02 -10.12
CA VAL A 105 -0.99 -5.20 -9.68
C VAL A 105 -0.52 -4.18 -8.66
N ILE A 106 -0.67 -2.88 -8.95
CA ILE A 106 -0.41 -1.80 -8.01
C ILE A 106 -1.75 -1.37 -7.39
N VAL A 107 -1.89 -1.55 -6.08
CA VAL A 107 -3.11 -1.23 -5.34
C VAL A 107 -2.95 0.13 -4.66
N CYS A 108 -3.88 1.05 -4.93
CA CYS A 108 -4.01 2.36 -4.31
C CYS A 108 -5.32 2.41 -3.51
N ALA A 109 -5.22 2.28 -2.19
CA ALA A 109 -6.37 2.36 -1.29
C ALA A 109 -6.94 3.79 -1.24
N GLY A 110 -8.21 3.93 -0.85
CA GLY A 110 -8.87 5.22 -0.67
C GLY A 110 -8.60 5.85 0.69
N GLY A 111 -9.45 6.81 1.07
CA GLY A 111 -9.39 7.56 2.33
C GLY A 111 -9.53 9.07 2.13
N GLY A 112 -10.10 9.51 1.00
CA GLY A 112 -10.40 10.92 0.71
C GLY A 112 -9.18 11.83 0.66
N TYR A 113 -7.99 11.29 0.42
CA TYR A 113 -6.69 11.98 0.56
C TYR A 113 -6.38 12.50 1.98
N GLY A 114 -7.22 12.22 2.94
CA GLY A 114 -6.97 12.51 4.36
C GLY A 114 -6.18 11.40 5.05
N TYR A 115 -6.36 10.18 4.57
CA TYR A 115 -5.63 8.98 5.01
C TYR A 115 -5.58 7.93 3.89
N VAL A 116 -4.81 6.85 4.09
CA VAL A 116 -4.76 5.70 3.17
C VAL A 116 -5.24 4.46 3.91
N CYS A 117 -6.38 3.89 3.48
CA CYS A 117 -7.07 2.78 4.14
C CYS A 117 -6.48 1.41 3.75
N ASN A 118 -5.18 1.19 3.99
CA ASN A 118 -4.50 -0.03 3.58
C ASN A 118 -5.02 -1.29 4.27
N LEU A 119 -5.53 -1.18 5.51
CA LEU A 119 -6.06 -2.33 6.23
C LEU A 119 -7.27 -2.96 5.53
N VAL A 120 -8.12 -2.13 4.91
CA VAL A 120 -9.38 -2.57 4.28
C VAL A 120 -9.22 -2.77 2.78
N GLU A 121 -8.63 -1.79 2.10
CA GLU A 121 -8.58 -1.72 0.63
C GLU A 121 -7.19 -2.06 0.04
N GLY A 122 -6.18 -2.26 0.90
CA GLY A 122 -4.82 -2.61 0.51
C GLY A 122 -4.51 -4.09 0.72
N PHE A 123 -4.26 -4.50 1.97
CA PHE A 123 -3.75 -5.84 2.30
C PHE A 123 -4.71 -6.99 1.97
N PRO A 124 -6.03 -6.93 2.25
CA PRO A 124 -6.95 -7.98 1.85
C PRO A 124 -7.06 -8.13 0.32
N VAL A 125 -7.00 -7.02 -0.40
CA VAL A 125 -7.01 -7.00 -1.87
C VAL A 125 -5.72 -7.63 -2.41
N ALA A 126 -4.57 -7.23 -1.86
CA ALA A 126 -3.28 -7.80 -2.23
C ALA A 126 -3.23 -9.32 -2.02
N MET A 127 -3.73 -9.80 -0.87
CA MET A 127 -3.85 -11.22 -0.59
C MET A 127 -4.66 -11.97 -1.68
N ARG A 128 -5.79 -11.41 -2.10
CA ARG A 128 -6.64 -12.03 -3.13
C ARG A 128 -5.93 -12.12 -4.48
N PHE A 129 -5.28 -11.05 -4.92
CA PHE A 129 -4.53 -11.06 -6.17
C PHE A 129 -3.33 -11.99 -6.12
N ALA A 130 -2.56 -12.01 -5.03
CA ALA A 130 -1.43 -12.92 -4.86
C ALA A 130 -1.85 -14.39 -4.95
N ARG A 131 -2.96 -14.76 -4.27
CA ARG A 131 -3.56 -16.11 -4.36
C ARG A 131 -4.04 -16.47 -5.78
N LEU A 132 -4.41 -15.47 -6.59
CA LEU A 132 -4.74 -15.65 -8.01
C LEU A 132 -3.51 -15.73 -8.92
N GLY A 133 -2.30 -15.57 -8.37
CA GLY A 133 -1.04 -15.69 -9.09
C GLY A 133 -0.51 -14.38 -9.68
N TYR A 134 -0.96 -13.23 -9.19
CA TYR A 134 -0.41 -11.93 -9.56
C TYR A 134 0.64 -11.47 -8.54
N PRO A 135 1.78 -10.90 -8.95
CA PRO A 135 2.59 -10.10 -8.05
C PRO A 135 1.85 -8.80 -7.72
N VAL A 136 1.84 -8.43 -6.44
CA VAL A 136 1.01 -7.30 -5.96
C VAL A 136 1.82 -6.33 -5.14
N PHE A 137 1.55 -5.04 -5.33
CA PHE A 137 2.22 -3.93 -4.69
C PHE A 137 1.17 -2.98 -4.10
N VAL A 138 1.13 -2.83 -2.78
CA VAL A 138 0.24 -1.87 -2.11
C VAL A 138 1.00 -0.58 -1.88
N LEU A 139 0.53 0.51 -2.46
CA LEU A 139 1.17 1.82 -2.34
C LEU A 139 0.64 2.58 -1.13
N ASN A 140 1.53 2.91 -0.20
CA ASN A 140 1.28 3.93 0.79
C ASN A 140 1.79 5.27 0.26
N TYR A 141 0.87 6.15 -0.17
CA TYR A 141 1.17 7.44 -0.78
C TYR A 141 0.93 8.61 0.18
N ARG A 142 1.49 9.78 -0.11
CA ARG A 142 1.32 10.99 0.69
C ARG A 142 -0.13 11.46 0.67
N VAL A 143 -0.62 11.80 1.85
CA VAL A 143 -1.95 12.34 2.12
C VAL A 143 -1.88 13.56 3.03
N GLY A 144 -2.97 14.27 3.24
CA GLY A 144 -3.08 15.37 4.20
C GLY A 144 -3.55 16.68 3.58
N ARG A 145 -2.87 17.81 3.87
CA ARG A 145 -3.32 19.14 3.45
C ARG A 145 -3.16 19.36 1.94
N PRO A 146 -4.13 20.00 1.26
CA PRO A 146 -4.02 20.41 -0.14
C PRO A 146 -2.83 21.37 -0.38
N PRO A 147 -2.22 21.32 -1.60
CA PRO A 147 -2.54 20.41 -2.70
C PRO A 147 -1.85 19.05 -2.52
N VAL A 148 -2.62 17.99 -2.29
CA VAL A 148 -2.07 16.65 -2.04
C VAL A 148 -1.92 15.81 -3.31
N LEU A 149 -2.76 16.04 -4.32
CA LEU A 149 -2.80 15.23 -5.53
C LEU A 149 -1.45 15.23 -6.29
N PRO A 150 -0.74 16.34 -6.50
CA PRO A 150 0.57 16.31 -7.16
C PRO A 150 1.59 15.43 -6.45
N SER A 151 1.61 15.47 -5.10
CA SER A 151 2.50 14.62 -4.30
C SER A 151 2.13 13.14 -4.42
N ALA A 152 0.85 12.81 -4.33
CA ALA A 152 0.38 11.43 -4.49
C ALA A 152 0.64 10.87 -5.90
N MET A 153 0.56 11.71 -6.94
CA MET A 153 0.89 11.34 -8.32
C MET A 153 2.40 11.09 -8.49
N GLU A 154 3.25 11.88 -7.86
CA GLU A 154 4.70 11.63 -7.82
C GLU A 154 4.98 10.27 -7.16
N ASP A 155 4.31 9.97 -6.05
CA ASP A 155 4.48 8.71 -5.34
C ASP A 155 4.02 7.51 -6.19
N LEU A 156 2.90 7.62 -6.89
CA LEU A 156 2.43 6.60 -7.82
C LEU A 156 3.40 6.42 -8.99
N SER A 157 3.97 7.51 -9.52
CA SER A 157 4.98 7.43 -10.59
C SER A 157 6.23 6.68 -10.15
N ARG A 158 6.67 6.88 -8.89
CA ARG A 158 7.78 6.11 -8.32
C ARG A 158 7.42 4.64 -8.10
N ALA A 159 6.19 4.35 -7.70
CA ALA A 159 5.69 2.99 -7.59
C ALA A 159 5.68 2.27 -8.95
N VAL A 160 5.15 2.92 -9.98
CA VAL A 160 5.17 2.38 -11.35
C VAL A 160 6.61 2.15 -11.82
N LYS A 161 7.50 3.11 -11.63
CA LYS A 161 8.92 2.95 -11.96
C LYS A 161 9.54 1.74 -11.25
N PHE A 162 9.33 1.60 -9.94
CA PHE A 162 9.82 0.45 -9.18
C PHE A 162 9.31 -0.87 -9.76
N VAL A 163 8.02 -0.95 -10.09
CA VAL A 163 7.39 -2.16 -10.62
C VAL A 163 7.87 -2.48 -12.03
N THR A 164 8.03 -1.48 -12.91
CA THR A 164 8.57 -1.70 -14.26
C THR A 164 10.04 -2.14 -14.25
N GLU A 165 10.84 -1.68 -13.29
CA GLU A 165 12.25 -2.03 -13.18
C GLU A 165 12.51 -3.34 -12.43
N ARG A 166 11.58 -3.76 -11.54
CA ARG A 166 11.83 -4.87 -10.59
C ARG A 166 10.70 -5.89 -10.48
N GLY A 167 9.59 -5.71 -11.20
CA GLY A 167 8.41 -6.55 -11.08
C GLY A 167 8.65 -8.02 -11.45
N ASP A 168 9.61 -8.29 -12.32
CA ASP A 168 10.06 -9.63 -12.70
C ASP A 168 10.60 -10.44 -11.50
N ALA A 169 11.32 -9.80 -10.59
CA ALA A 169 11.81 -10.42 -9.36
C ALA A 169 10.68 -10.89 -8.42
N PHE A 170 9.44 -10.41 -8.63
CA PHE A 170 8.23 -10.81 -7.90
C PHE A 170 7.34 -11.77 -8.71
N GLY A 171 7.80 -12.23 -9.88
CA GLY A 171 7.07 -13.12 -10.78
C GLY A 171 6.17 -12.40 -11.79
N GLY A 172 6.43 -11.13 -12.07
CA GLY A 172 5.74 -10.34 -13.09
C GLY A 172 6.27 -10.59 -14.51
N ASN A 173 5.49 -10.15 -15.51
CA ASN A 173 5.81 -10.26 -16.94
C ASN A 173 6.29 -8.94 -17.58
N GLY A 174 6.60 -7.93 -16.76
CA GLY A 174 6.99 -6.59 -17.22
C GLY A 174 5.80 -5.63 -17.43
N GLU A 175 4.56 -6.14 -17.42
CA GLU A 175 3.35 -5.34 -17.49
C GLU A 175 2.82 -5.01 -16.08
N TYR A 176 1.98 -3.98 -15.98
CA TYR A 176 1.32 -3.62 -14.73
C TYR A 176 -0.14 -3.19 -14.93
N VAL A 177 -0.93 -3.33 -13.89
CA VAL A 177 -2.32 -2.89 -13.79
C VAL A 177 -2.47 -2.04 -12.53
N LEU A 178 -3.19 -0.92 -12.64
CA LEU A 178 -3.53 -0.08 -11.50
C LEU A 178 -4.92 -0.46 -10.96
N CYS A 179 -5.01 -0.71 -9.66
CA CYS A 179 -6.25 -1.01 -8.95
C CYS A 179 -6.45 0.04 -7.85
N GLY A 180 -7.48 0.86 -7.97
CA GLY A 180 -7.71 1.96 -7.04
C GLY A 180 -9.13 1.99 -6.47
N PHE A 181 -9.24 2.40 -5.21
CA PHE A 181 -10.51 2.53 -4.49
C PHE A 181 -10.75 3.98 -4.09
N SER A 182 -11.97 4.50 -4.29
CA SER A 182 -12.34 5.86 -3.86
C SER A 182 -11.29 6.91 -4.30
N ALA A 183 -10.63 7.60 -3.36
CA ALA A 183 -9.54 8.54 -3.65
C ALA A 183 -8.37 7.89 -4.39
N GLY A 184 -8.04 6.62 -4.10
CA GLY A 184 -7.05 5.86 -4.87
C GLY A 184 -7.50 5.60 -6.31
N GLY A 185 -8.80 5.37 -6.53
CA GLY A 185 -9.39 5.32 -7.87
C GLY A 185 -9.28 6.64 -8.62
N ASN A 186 -9.55 7.75 -7.95
CA ASN A 186 -9.32 9.09 -8.51
C ASN A 186 -7.84 9.31 -8.84
N LEU A 187 -6.92 8.93 -7.94
CA LEU A 187 -5.48 9.05 -8.15
C LEU A 187 -5.04 8.34 -9.43
N ILE A 188 -5.39 7.07 -9.62
CA ILE A 188 -4.98 6.30 -10.81
C ILE A 188 -5.61 6.85 -12.09
N THR A 189 -6.84 7.34 -12.03
CA THR A 189 -7.52 7.95 -13.18
C THR A 189 -6.84 9.25 -13.61
N GLN A 190 -6.53 10.12 -12.64
CA GLN A 190 -5.83 11.38 -12.91
C GLN A 190 -4.40 11.13 -13.41
N TRP A 191 -3.70 10.17 -12.80
CA TRP A 191 -2.34 9.79 -13.20
C TRP A 191 -2.30 9.21 -14.61
N GLY A 192 -3.32 8.46 -15.03
CA GLY A 192 -3.44 7.86 -16.36
C GLY A 192 -3.74 8.85 -17.49
N THR A 193 -3.76 10.18 -17.24
CA THR A 193 -3.92 11.19 -18.27
C THR A 193 -2.56 11.63 -18.83
N ASP A 194 -2.49 11.98 -20.13
CA ASP A 194 -1.26 12.44 -20.78
C ASP A 194 -0.66 13.67 -20.10
N ASN A 195 -1.50 14.60 -19.66
CA ASN A 195 -1.05 15.86 -19.08
C ASN A 195 -0.56 15.78 -17.63
N LEU A 196 -1.15 14.88 -16.84
CA LEU A 196 -0.90 14.78 -15.39
C LEU A 196 -0.14 13.52 -15.01
N GLY A 197 -0.12 12.50 -15.86
CA GLY A 197 0.48 11.21 -15.59
C GLY A 197 1.73 10.94 -16.42
N TYR A 198 1.58 10.15 -17.48
CA TYR A 198 2.69 9.58 -18.23
C TYR A 198 3.71 10.62 -18.68
N SER A 199 3.30 11.64 -19.43
CA SER A 199 4.21 12.66 -19.96
C SER A 199 4.80 13.54 -18.87
N ALA A 200 3.99 13.97 -17.88
CA ALA A 200 4.45 14.80 -16.77
C ALA A 200 5.51 14.09 -15.92
N HIS A 201 5.45 12.78 -15.81
CA HIS A 201 6.39 11.95 -15.05
C HIS A 201 7.44 11.25 -15.93
N ARG A 202 7.52 11.59 -17.22
CA ARG A 202 8.49 11.03 -18.19
C ARG A 202 8.39 9.51 -18.32
N LEU A 203 7.19 8.97 -18.19
CA LEU A 203 6.88 7.56 -18.38
C LEU A 203 6.25 7.36 -19.77
N GLN A 204 6.44 6.18 -20.32
CA GLN A 204 5.73 5.75 -21.54
C GLN A 204 4.37 5.18 -21.12
N PRO A 205 3.28 5.50 -21.85
CA PRO A 205 2.01 4.78 -21.66
C PRO A 205 2.18 3.31 -22.00
N PRO A 206 1.41 2.42 -21.37
CA PRO A 206 1.45 0.98 -21.64
C PRO A 206 1.07 0.64 -23.06
#